data_5027e3c70562413dc8feefc5309b4f4b
#
_entry.id   5027e3c70562413dc8feefc5309b4f4b
#
_cell.length_a   1.000
_cell.length_b   1.000
_cell.length_c   1.000
_cell.angle_alpha   90.00
_cell.angle_beta   90.00
_cell.angle_gamma   90.00
#
_symmetry.space_group_name_H-M   'P 1'
#
loop_
_entity.id
_entity.type
_entity.pdbx_description
1 polymer ?
#
loop_
_entity_poly.entity_id
_entity_poly.type
_entity_poly.pdbx_seq_one_letter_code
_entity_poly.pdbx_strand_id
1 'polypeptide(L)'
;LHTNDAPSTLDRLRLMGLPPFNIASSVILITAQRLARRLCACKVPQEIPKPALLAAGFTEADLDGSWTLFGPNPKGCERCHGSGYKGRVGIYEVMPISDAMRELIMTNANALELERQARREGIRNLRQSGLLKVKQGVTSLAEVLAVTND
;
A
#
# COMPACT_ATOMS: atom_id res chain seq x y z
N LEU A 1 -16.04 -0.21 -8.48
CA LEU A 1 -14.89 0.55 -8.95
C LEU A 1 -13.61 -0.22 -8.74
N HIS A 2 -12.78 -0.31 -9.78
CA HIS A 2 -11.46 -0.90 -9.70
C HIS A 2 -10.44 0.23 -9.94
N THR A 3 -9.78 0.68 -8.86
CA THR A 3 -8.79 1.74 -8.90
C THR A 3 -7.53 1.30 -8.19
N ASN A 4 -6.41 1.94 -8.52
CA ASN A 4 -5.11 1.54 -7.97
C ASN A 4 -4.88 2.09 -6.55
N ASP A 5 -5.53 3.19 -6.19
CA ASP A 5 -5.38 3.83 -4.89
C ASP A 5 -6.64 4.64 -4.52
N ALA A 6 -6.69 5.10 -3.27
CA ALA A 6 -7.84 5.85 -2.77
C ALA A 6 -8.00 7.23 -3.42
N PRO A 7 -6.94 8.07 -3.60
CA PRO A 7 -7.09 9.35 -4.29
C PRO A 7 -7.59 9.23 -5.72
N SER A 8 -7.14 8.25 -6.49
CA SER A 8 -7.59 8.02 -7.86
C SER A 8 -9.07 7.66 -7.94
N THR A 9 -9.62 7.09 -6.88
CA THR A 9 -11.05 6.77 -6.80
C THR A 9 -11.91 8.03 -6.93
N LEU A 10 -11.49 9.12 -6.32
CA LEU A 10 -12.20 10.40 -6.41
C LEU A 10 -12.20 10.96 -7.84
N ASP A 11 -11.06 10.91 -8.52
CA ASP A 11 -10.98 11.28 -9.93
C ASP A 11 -11.90 10.40 -10.78
N ARG A 12 -11.92 9.10 -10.51
CA ARG A 12 -12.79 8.17 -11.23
C ARG A 12 -14.27 8.52 -11.09
N LEU A 13 -14.70 8.88 -9.88
CA LEU A 13 -16.08 9.31 -9.64
C LEU A 13 -16.41 10.57 -10.42
N ARG A 14 -15.51 11.55 -10.51
CA ARG A 14 -15.70 12.77 -11.31
C ARG A 14 -15.82 12.45 -12.80
N LEU A 15 -14.94 11.56 -13.31
CA LEU A 15 -14.98 11.13 -14.70
C LEU A 15 -16.26 10.39 -15.05
N MET A 16 -16.91 9.76 -14.07
CA MET A 16 -18.22 9.13 -14.24
C MET A 16 -19.38 10.15 -14.23
N GLY A 17 -19.10 11.43 -14.15
CA GLY A 17 -20.09 12.49 -14.21
C GLY A 17 -20.68 12.94 -12.88
N LEU A 18 -20.12 12.50 -11.75
CA LEU A 18 -20.59 12.93 -10.43
C LEU A 18 -20.07 14.34 -10.11
N PRO A 19 -20.95 15.27 -9.75
CA PRO A 19 -20.52 16.61 -9.36
C PRO A 19 -19.68 16.59 -8.08
N PRO A 20 -18.67 17.47 -7.96
CA PRO A 20 -17.83 17.53 -6.75
C PRO A 20 -18.61 17.68 -5.46
N PHE A 21 -19.67 18.48 -5.46
CA PHE A 21 -20.52 18.65 -4.27
C PHE A 21 -21.12 17.32 -3.79
N ASN A 22 -21.62 16.50 -4.72
CA ASN A 22 -22.21 15.21 -4.37
C ASN A 22 -21.15 14.24 -3.79
N ILE A 23 -19.95 14.27 -4.35
CA ILE A 23 -18.85 13.47 -3.83
C ILE A 23 -18.49 13.93 -2.41
N ALA A 24 -18.26 15.22 -2.23
CA ALA A 24 -17.83 15.81 -0.97
C ALA A 24 -18.86 15.62 0.17
N SER A 25 -20.16 15.66 -0.18
CA SER A 25 -21.23 15.54 0.84
C SER A 25 -21.61 14.10 1.17
N SER A 26 -21.28 13.14 0.31
CA SER A 26 -21.77 11.76 0.43
C SER A 26 -20.67 10.76 0.78
N VAL A 27 -19.46 10.96 0.27
CA VAL A 27 -18.35 10.03 0.51
C VAL A 27 -17.68 10.36 1.83
N ILE A 28 -17.61 9.38 2.74
CA ILE A 28 -17.02 9.55 4.06
C ILE A 28 -15.72 8.79 4.25
N LEU A 29 -15.51 7.73 3.45
CA LEU A 29 -14.36 6.85 3.57
C LEU A 29 -14.10 6.18 2.21
N ILE A 30 -12.84 6.10 1.84
CA ILE A 30 -12.41 5.34 0.66
C ILE A 30 -11.36 4.34 1.09
N THR A 31 -11.50 3.09 0.63
CA THR A 31 -10.50 2.06 0.87
C THR A 31 -10.00 1.51 -0.46
N ALA A 32 -8.71 1.27 -0.54
CA ALA A 32 -8.10 0.52 -1.63
C ALA A 32 -7.42 -0.72 -1.05
N GLN A 33 -7.40 -1.80 -1.79
CA GLN A 33 -6.87 -3.08 -1.34
C GLN A 33 -6.08 -3.77 -2.45
N ARG A 34 -4.99 -4.43 -2.04
CA ARG A 34 -4.26 -5.37 -2.89
C ARG A 34 -4.00 -6.63 -2.08
N LEU A 35 -3.88 -7.76 -2.78
CA LEU A 35 -3.52 -9.03 -2.16
C LEU A 35 -2.08 -9.37 -2.55
N ALA A 36 -1.28 -9.69 -1.55
CA ALA A 36 0.08 -10.18 -1.72
C ALA A 36 0.16 -11.62 -1.20
N ARG A 37 1.09 -12.40 -1.71
CA ARG A 37 1.32 -13.74 -1.17
C ARG A 37 2.01 -13.63 0.18
N ARG A 38 1.55 -14.44 1.12
CA ARG A 38 2.13 -14.51 2.45
C ARG A 38 3.33 -15.44 2.44
N LEU A 39 4.41 -15.04 3.10
CA LEU A 39 5.58 -15.90 3.26
C LEU A 39 5.21 -17.15 4.06
N CYS A 40 5.70 -18.30 3.60
CA CYS A 40 5.57 -19.54 4.36
C CYS A 40 6.41 -19.49 5.65
N ALA A 41 6.07 -20.33 6.62
CA ALA A 41 6.84 -20.42 7.85
C ALA A 41 8.31 -20.81 7.61
N CYS A 42 8.63 -21.42 6.47
CA CYS A 42 10.01 -21.75 6.08
C CYS A 42 10.82 -20.54 5.57
N LYS A 43 10.26 -19.34 5.63
CA LYS A 43 10.93 -18.11 5.19
C LYS A 43 12.34 -17.98 5.76
N VAL A 44 13.21 -17.32 5.01
CA VAL A 44 14.61 -17.13 5.40
C VAL A 44 14.96 -15.64 5.42
N PRO A 45 15.93 -15.20 6.23
CA PRO A 45 16.44 -13.85 6.16
C PRO A 45 16.96 -13.56 4.75
N GLN A 46 16.71 -12.36 4.27
CA GLN A 46 17.11 -11.90 2.95
C GLN A 46 17.92 -10.62 3.09
N GLU A 47 19.01 -10.52 2.33
CA GLU A 47 19.81 -9.31 2.28
C GLU A 47 19.51 -8.55 1.00
N ILE A 48 19.10 -7.29 1.16
CA ILE A 48 18.89 -6.36 0.04
C ILE A 48 19.71 -5.11 0.35
N PRO A 49 20.49 -4.60 -0.61
CA PRO A 49 21.29 -3.40 -0.39
C PRO A 49 20.43 -2.21 0.06
N LYS A 50 20.97 -1.42 0.98
CA LYS A 50 20.28 -0.24 1.53
C LYS A 50 19.75 0.71 0.43
N PRO A 51 20.50 1.04 -0.65
CA PRO A 51 19.96 1.88 -1.72
C PRO A 51 18.69 1.32 -2.35
N ALA A 52 18.59 0.00 -2.52
CA ALA A 52 17.39 -0.63 -3.07
C ALA A 52 16.21 -0.54 -2.11
N LEU A 53 16.44 -0.68 -0.80
CA LEU A 53 15.40 -0.53 0.22
C LEU A 53 14.88 0.91 0.26
N LEU A 54 15.76 1.90 0.19
CA LEU A 54 15.36 3.30 0.13
C LEU A 54 14.57 3.61 -1.15
N ALA A 55 14.98 3.05 -2.27
CA ALA A 55 14.27 3.21 -3.54
C ALA A 55 12.87 2.59 -3.50
N ALA A 56 12.69 1.52 -2.72
CA ALA A 56 11.38 0.88 -2.55
C ALA A 56 10.42 1.72 -1.70
N GLY A 57 10.93 2.62 -0.87
CA GLY A 57 10.12 3.49 -0.04
C GLY A 57 10.41 3.45 1.46
N PHE A 58 11.34 2.61 1.91
CA PHE A 58 11.80 2.64 3.29
C PHE A 58 12.56 3.93 3.56
N THR A 59 12.47 4.44 4.80
CA THR A 59 13.23 5.60 5.24
C THR A 59 14.49 5.16 5.98
N GLU A 60 15.43 6.10 6.19
CA GLU A 60 16.61 5.84 7.01
C GLU A 60 16.21 5.38 8.43
N ALA A 61 15.16 5.96 8.98
CA ALA A 61 14.65 5.59 10.30
C ALA A 61 14.11 4.15 10.34
N ASP A 62 13.55 3.66 9.23
CA ASP A 62 13.09 2.27 9.13
C ASP A 62 14.25 1.27 9.17
N LEU A 63 15.41 1.66 8.72
CA LEU A 63 16.59 0.80 8.58
C LEU A 63 17.50 0.87 9.83
N ASP A 64 16.88 0.76 11.00
CA ASP A 64 17.54 0.87 12.30
C ASP A 64 18.02 -0.46 12.90
N GLY A 65 17.82 -1.55 12.17
CA GLY A 65 18.21 -2.89 12.62
C GLY A 65 17.24 -3.55 13.60
N SER A 66 16.11 -2.94 13.89
CA SER A 66 15.11 -3.45 14.84
C SER A 66 14.28 -4.61 14.30
N TRP A 67 14.34 -4.87 13.00
CA TRP A 67 13.57 -5.91 12.34
C TRP A 67 14.41 -6.65 11.31
N THR A 68 13.95 -7.85 10.93
CA THR A 68 14.63 -8.68 9.95
C THR A 68 13.84 -8.71 8.64
N LEU A 69 14.54 -8.50 7.52
CA LEU A 69 13.98 -8.66 6.20
C LEU A 69 13.93 -10.14 5.85
N PHE A 70 12.74 -10.66 5.56
CA PHE A 70 12.55 -12.04 5.15
C PHE A 70 12.20 -12.16 3.69
N GLY A 71 12.63 -13.24 3.08
CA GLY A 71 12.25 -13.61 1.72
C GLY A 71 11.79 -15.07 1.67
N PRO A 72 11.28 -15.50 0.51
CA PRO A 72 10.87 -16.89 0.34
C PRO A 72 12.09 -17.82 0.41
N ASN A 73 11.90 -18.99 1.05
CA ASN A 73 12.95 -20.02 1.01
C ASN A 73 13.08 -20.54 -0.43
N PRO A 74 14.27 -20.47 -1.04
CA PRO A 74 14.45 -20.88 -2.44
C PRO A 74 14.08 -22.35 -2.69
N LYS A 75 14.24 -23.19 -1.69
CA LYS A 75 13.88 -24.60 -1.76
C LYS A 75 12.44 -24.86 -1.34
N GLY A 76 11.84 -23.91 -0.65
CA GLY A 76 10.51 -24.08 -0.07
C GLY A 76 10.46 -25.17 0.99
N CYS A 77 9.27 -25.69 1.22
CA CYS A 77 9.00 -26.84 2.10
C CYS A 77 7.74 -27.55 1.63
N GLU A 78 7.38 -28.64 2.31
CA GLU A 78 6.16 -29.39 1.95
C GLU A 78 4.90 -28.54 2.08
N ARG A 79 4.84 -27.64 3.07
CA ARG A 79 3.67 -26.79 3.31
C ARG A 79 3.38 -25.81 2.17
N CYS A 80 4.43 -25.26 1.55
CA CYS A 80 4.29 -24.30 0.46
C CYS A 80 4.51 -24.94 -0.92
N HIS A 81 4.70 -26.25 -0.98
CA HIS A 81 4.96 -26.99 -2.22
C HIS A 81 6.13 -26.42 -3.01
N GLY A 82 7.19 -26.00 -2.32
CA GLY A 82 8.40 -25.46 -2.90
C GLY A 82 8.35 -24.00 -3.33
N SER A 83 7.22 -23.33 -3.17
CA SER A 83 7.05 -21.95 -3.63
C SER A 83 7.65 -20.89 -2.70
N GLY A 84 7.80 -21.20 -1.43
CA GLY A 84 8.19 -20.23 -0.39
C GLY A 84 7.05 -19.38 0.13
N TYR A 85 5.86 -19.50 -0.44
CA TYR A 85 4.68 -18.74 -0.05
C TYR A 85 3.51 -19.65 0.30
N LYS A 86 2.72 -19.23 1.26
CA LYS A 86 1.50 -19.95 1.65
C LYS A 86 0.44 -18.97 2.14
N GLY A 87 -0.70 -18.94 1.45
CA GLY A 87 -1.78 -18.03 1.74
C GLY A 87 -1.53 -16.62 1.20
N ARG A 88 -2.41 -15.71 1.54
CA ARG A 88 -2.38 -14.32 1.07
C ARG A 88 -2.62 -13.38 2.22
N VAL A 89 -2.16 -12.13 2.06
CA VAL A 89 -2.36 -11.05 3.02
C VAL A 89 -2.90 -9.83 2.28
N GLY A 90 -3.84 -9.13 2.90
CA GLY A 90 -4.37 -7.88 2.37
C GLY A 90 -3.46 -6.71 2.69
N ILE A 91 -3.25 -5.85 1.70
CA ILE A 91 -2.57 -4.56 1.86
C ILE A 91 -3.63 -3.49 1.63
N TYR A 92 -3.79 -2.58 2.58
CA TYR A 92 -4.88 -1.63 2.58
C TYR A 92 -4.39 -0.20 2.61
N GLU A 93 -5.12 0.66 1.88
CA GLU A 93 -5.10 2.10 2.07
C GLU A 93 -6.50 2.50 2.53
N VAL A 94 -6.59 3.13 3.71
CA VAL A 94 -7.87 3.57 4.29
C VAL A 94 -7.81 5.09 4.40
N MET A 95 -8.62 5.78 3.60
CA MET A 95 -8.60 7.24 3.51
C MET A 95 -9.95 7.81 3.96
N PRO A 96 -10.06 8.26 5.23
CA PRO A 96 -11.22 9.04 5.67
C PRO A 96 -11.27 10.37 4.93
N ILE A 97 -12.47 10.86 4.67
CA ILE A 97 -12.66 12.16 4.02
C ILE A 97 -12.80 13.22 5.10
N SER A 98 -11.67 13.85 5.44
CA SER A 98 -11.61 14.98 6.37
C SER A 98 -12.24 16.25 5.78
N ASP A 99 -12.45 17.26 6.61
CA ASP A 99 -12.94 18.55 6.14
C ASP A 99 -11.98 19.18 5.13
N ALA A 100 -10.67 19.10 5.37
CA ALA A 100 -9.66 19.58 4.43
C ALA A 100 -9.72 18.83 3.10
N MET A 101 -9.94 17.51 3.14
CA MET A 101 -10.10 16.71 1.94
C MET A 101 -11.37 17.10 1.17
N ARG A 102 -12.48 17.37 1.87
CA ARG A 102 -13.73 17.84 1.25
C ARG A 102 -13.55 19.15 0.51
N GLU A 103 -12.80 20.08 1.10
CA GLU A 103 -12.52 21.37 0.44
C GLU A 103 -11.76 21.16 -0.87
N LEU A 104 -10.76 20.28 -0.87
CA LEU A 104 -10.02 19.94 -2.08
C LEU A 104 -10.92 19.30 -3.14
N ILE A 105 -11.81 18.42 -2.74
CA ILE A 105 -12.78 17.81 -3.67
C ILE A 105 -13.69 18.88 -4.28
N MET A 106 -14.17 19.80 -3.47
CA MET A 106 -15.04 20.88 -3.91
C MET A 106 -14.37 21.82 -4.91
N THR A 107 -13.06 22.02 -4.79
CA THR A 107 -12.28 22.87 -5.69
C THR A 107 -11.70 22.11 -6.89
N ASN A 108 -12.16 20.89 -7.16
CA ASN A 108 -11.69 20.03 -8.24
C ASN A 108 -10.19 19.72 -8.21
N ALA A 109 -9.62 19.54 -7.00
CA ALA A 109 -8.24 19.15 -6.86
C ALA A 109 -7.99 17.79 -7.56
N ASN A 110 -6.81 17.64 -8.17
CA ASN A 110 -6.46 16.40 -8.87
C ASN A 110 -6.01 15.32 -7.87
N ALA A 111 -5.80 14.11 -8.38
CA ALA A 111 -5.40 12.97 -7.55
C ALA A 111 -4.09 13.22 -6.78
N LEU A 112 -3.13 13.94 -7.40
CA LEU A 112 -1.86 14.26 -6.75
C LEU A 112 -2.04 15.18 -5.55
N GLU A 113 -2.89 16.19 -5.67
CA GLU A 113 -3.18 17.11 -4.57
C GLU A 113 -3.89 16.39 -3.42
N LEU A 114 -4.83 15.49 -3.74
CA LEU A 114 -5.53 14.67 -2.77
C LEU A 114 -4.57 13.71 -2.06
N GLU A 115 -3.63 13.12 -2.80
CA GLU A 115 -2.61 12.26 -2.22
C GLU A 115 -1.70 13.04 -1.25
N ARG A 116 -1.26 14.23 -1.62
CA ARG A 116 -0.47 15.09 -0.76
C ARG A 116 -1.20 15.41 0.54
N GLN A 117 -2.48 15.71 0.45
CA GLN A 117 -3.30 15.96 1.63
C GLN A 117 -3.41 14.70 2.51
N ALA A 118 -3.59 13.54 1.91
CA ALA A 118 -3.63 12.27 2.65
C ALA A 118 -2.31 12.04 3.41
N ARG A 119 -1.15 12.32 2.78
CA ARG A 119 0.16 12.19 3.46
C ARG A 119 0.28 13.16 4.63
N ARG A 120 -0.20 14.41 4.49
CA ARG A 120 -0.21 15.39 5.59
C ARG A 120 -1.05 14.91 6.77
N GLU A 121 -2.12 14.17 6.52
CA GLU A 121 -3.00 13.62 7.56
C GLU A 121 -2.47 12.31 8.14
N GLY A 122 -1.31 11.85 7.71
CA GLY A 122 -0.68 10.62 8.24
C GLY A 122 -1.25 9.32 7.68
N ILE A 123 -2.03 9.39 6.61
CA ILE A 123 -2.61 8.21 5.98
C ILE A 123 -1.53 7.51 5.14
N ARG A 124 -1.33 6.20 5.37
CA ARG A 124 -0.40 5.39 4.58
C ARG A 124 -1.00 5.04 3.23
N ASN A 125 -0.21 5.18 2.16
CA ASN A 125 -0.61 4.64 0.85
C ASN A 125 -0.42 3.12 0.81
N LEU A 126 -0.82 2.49 -0.30
CA LEU A 126 -0.70 1.03 -0.45
C LEU A 126 0.75 0.57 -0.30
N ARG A 127 1.72 1.27 -0.93
CA ARG A 127 3.13 0.92 -0.83
C ARG A 127 3.60 0.98 0.62
N GLN A 128 3.31 2.04 1.34
CA GLN A 128 3.70 2.20 2.74
C GLN A 128 3.08 1.13 3.64
N SER A 129 1.81 0.79 3.40
CA SER A 129 1.13 -0.29 4.12
C SER A 129 1.77 -1.65 3.83
N GLY A 130 2.16 -1.89 2.58
CA GLY A 130 2.85 -3.10 2.18
C GLY A 130 4.23 -3.23 2.82
N LEU A 131 4.99 -2.14 2.85
CA LEU A 131 6.32 -2.12 3.49
C LEU A 131 6.23 -2.40 4.98
N LEU A 132 5.15 -1.97 5.64
CA LEU A 132 4.92 -2.34 7.04
C LEU A 132 4.75 -3.86 7.20
N LYS A 133 4.07 -4.52 6.27
CA LYS A 133 3.93 -5.98 6.28
C LYS A 133 5.27 -6.68 6.04
N VAL A 134 6.15 -6.10 5.23
CA VAL A 134 7.51 -6.59 5.05
C VAL A 134 8.29 -6.50 6.37
N LYS A 135 8.19 -5.39 7.08
CA LYS A 135 8.83 -5.22 8.40
C LYS A 135 8.33 -6.25 9.42
N GLN A 136 7.06 -6.62 9.34
CA GLN A 136 6.45 -7.62 10.22
C GLN A 136 6.80 -9.07 9.83
N GLY A 137 7.51 -9.26 8.71
CA GLY A 137 7.88 -10.60 8.24
C GLY A 137 6.73 -11.39 7.62
N VAL A 138 5.64 -10.72 7.25
CA VAL A 138 4.42 -11.37 6.72
C VAL A 138 4.54 -11.67 5.24
N THR A 139 5.16 -10.77 4.48
CA THR A 139 5.34 -10.90 3.02
C THR A 139 6.75 -10.47 2.62
N SER A 140 7.10 -10.69 1.36
CA SER A 140 8.40 -10.27 0.82
C SER A 140 8.31 -8.90 0.17
N LEU A 141 9.46 -8.23 0.03
CA LEU A 141 9.55 -6.97 -0.69
C LEU A 141 9.13 -7.13 -2.15
N ALA A 142 9.53 -8.23 -2.81
CA ALA A 142 9.16 -8.49 -4.18
C ALA A 142 7.64 -8.54 -4.38
N GLU A 143 6.91 -9.14 -3.46
CA GLU A 143 5.45 -9.18 -3.51
C GLU A 143 4.83 -7.80 -3.40
N VAL A 144 5.31 -6.98 -2.46
CA VAL A 144 4.80 -5.61 -2.27
C VAL A 144 5.05 -4.76 -3.52
N LEU A 145 6.25 -4.84 -4.09
CA LEU A 145 6.59 -4.09 -5.29
C LEU A 145 5.72 -4.52 -6.47
N ALA A 146 5.45 -5.82 -6.62
CA ALA A 146 4.64 -6.35 -7.71
C ALA A 146 3.18 -5.89 -7.64
N VAL A 147 2.58 -5.81 -6.45
CA VAL A 147 1.15 -5.50 -6.30
C VAL A 147 0.87 -4.01 -6.06
N THR A 148 1.88 -3.21 -5.74
CA THR A 148 1.75 -1.76 -5.51
C THR A 148 2.43 -0.92 -6.59
N ASN A 149 2.90 -1.54 -7.63
CA ASN A 149 3.49 -0.85 -8.78
C ASN A 149 2.37 -0.46 -9.74
N ASP A 150 2.32 0.81 -10.11
CA ASP A 150 1.30 1.34 -11.03
C ASP A 150 1.71 1.19 -12.50
#